data_8432311191a27da780c1a30b36ab9f3c
#
_entry.id   8432311191a27da780c1a30b36ab9f3c
#
_cell.length_a   1.000
_cell.length_b   1.000
_cell.length_c   1.000
_cell.angle_alpha   90.00
_cell.angle_beta   90.00
_cell.angle_gamma   90.00
#
_symmetry.space_group_name_H-M   'P 1'
#
loop_
_entity.id
_entity.type
_entity.pdbx_description
1 polymer ?
#
loop_
_entity_poly.entity_id
_entity_poly.type
_entity_poly.pdbx_seq_one_letter_code
_entity_poly.pdbx_strand_id
1 'polypeptide(L)'
;MSRSPSPENDIFSLSIIPDRANKAASTTSTDFDGLLLEPILLHEDLKDGCGGQLWPAGMTLAKYMLKYHQDLRGKSIIEIGAGGGLVGLAVANGCLISNDRKLLITDQIPMLPLMQRNIILNALETKVDALVYDWGMGIPASVSSWLQPGESGLNVSPDIVLAADCVYFEPAFPLLLQTLTDLIGPTTVCYFCFKKRRKADMRFIRDLMRKFVVQKIDYEGNGQDRREAIFLYIVTSRHGGNS
;
A
#
# COMPACT_ATOMS: atom_id res chain seq x y z
N MET A 1 -6.61 32.36 -36.67
CA MET A 1 -6.86 32.40 -35.23
C MET A 1 -6.49 31.02 -34.68
N SER A 2 -5.25 30.87 -34.20
CA SER A 2 -4.76 29.64 -33.60
C SER A 2 -5.10 29.66 -32.11
N ARG A 3 -5.82 28.66 -31.63
CA ARG A 3 -6.07 28.45 -30.21
C ARG A 3 -4.82 27.87 -29.57
N SER A 4 -4.28 28.54 -28.57
CA SER A 4 -3.24 28.03 -27.67
C SER A 4 -3.81 26.86 -26.85
N PRO A 5 -3.04 25.81 -26.60
CA PRO A 5 -3.47 24.75 -25.69
C PRO A 5 -3.46 25.24 -24.23
N SER A 6 -4.45 24.79 -23.48
CA SER A 6 -4.64 25.10 -22.05
C SER A 6 -3.54 24.48 -21.19
N PRO A 7 -3.17 25.08 -20.04
CA PRO A 7 -2.05 24.63 -19.20
C PRO A 7 -2.42 23.53 -18.18
N GLU A 8 -3.34 22.62 -18.50
CA GLU A 8 -3.85 21.65 -17.51
C GLU A 8 -3.08 20.31 -17.43
N ASN A 9 -2.03 20.11 -18.24
CA ASN A 9 -1.31 18.81 -18.28
C ASN A 9 0.09 18.81 -17.68
N ASP A 10 0.54 19.89 -17.02
CA ASP A 10 1.93 19.99 -16.53
C ASP A 10 2.14 19.64 -15.04
N ILE A 11 1.11 19.19 -14.33
CA ILE A 11 1.24 18.85 -12.89
C ILE A 11 2.04 17.56 -12.66
N PHE A 12 2.16 16.70 -13.67
CA PHE A 12 2.91 15.44 -13.60
C PHE A 12 4.40 15.53 -13.94
N SER A 13 4.89 16.69 -14.40
CA SER A 13 6.28 16.84 -14.86
C SER A 13 7.24 17.45 -13.84
N LEU A 14 6.80 17.78 -12.64
CA LEU A 14 7.71 18.20 -11.57
C LEU A 14 8.34 16.96 -10.92
N SER A 15 9.42 16.50 -11.52
CA SER A 15 10.31 15.45 -11.02
C SER A 15 10.87 15.83 -9.64
N ILE A 16 10.15 15.48 -8.57
CA ILE A 16 10.69 15.44 -7.20
C ILE A 16 11.34 14.05 -6.92
N ILE A 17 11.54 13.27 -7.96
CA ILE A 17 12.18 11.96 -7.87
C ILE A 17 13.69 12.20 -7.97
N PRO A 18 14.49 11.77 -6.97
CA PRO A 18 15.94 11.79 -7.10
C PRO A 18 16.36 11.03 -8.36
N ASP A 19 17.42 11.48 -9.02
CA ASP A 19 18.04 10.99 -10.27
C ASP A 19 18.15 9.45 -10.41
N ARG A 20 17.02 8.75 -10.52
CA ARG A 20 16.95 7.32 -10.83
C ARG A 20 16.13 7.01 -12.08
N ALA A 21 15.75 8.03 -12.83
CA ALA A 21 14.95 7.91 -14.05
C ALA A 21 15.60 7.06 -15.18
N ASN A 22 16.86 6.63 -15.00
CA ASN A 22 17.61 5.83 -15.98
C ASN A 22 17.91 4.40 -15.51
N LYS A 23 17.29 3.89 -14.45
CA LYS A 23 17.46 2.48 -14.09
C LYS A 23 16.69 1.64 -15.11
N ALA A 24 17.41 0.82 -15.89
CA ALA A 24 16.77 -0.17 -16.77
C ALA A 24 15.85 -1.09 -15.95
N ALA A 25 14.77 -1.53 -16.58
CA ALA A 25 13.88 -2.53 -15.98
C ALA A 25 14.68 -3.77 -15.58
N SER A 26 14.43 -4.27 -14.38
CA SER A 26 15.15 -5.42 -13.80
C SER A 26 14.23 -6.25 -12.93
N THR A 27 14.61 -7.49 -12.68
CA THR A 27 13.92 -8.35 -11.72
C THR A 27 14.85 -8.58 -10.53
N THR A 28 14.36 -8.29 -9.34
CA THR A 28 15.05 -8.53 -8.07
C THR A 28 14.38 -9.66 -7.31
N SER A 29 15.13 -10.31 -6.44
CA SER A 29 14.66 -11.38 -5.56
C SER A 29 14.85 -10.99 -4.11
N THR A 30 13.90 -11.30 -3.24
CA THR A 30 14.04 -11.08 -1.80
C THR A 30 13.30 -12.15 -1.00
N ASP A 31 13.97 -12.65 0.04
CA ASP A 31 13.43 -13.56 1.05
C ASP A 31 13.13 -12.86 2.38
N PHE A 32 13.32 -11.53 2.42
CA PHE A 32 13.16 -10.69 3.62
C PHE A 32 14.01 -11.17 4.80
N ASP A 33 15.31 -11.43 4.55
CA ASP A 33 16.27 -11.93 5.55
C ASP A 33 15.89 -13.31 6.10
N GLY A 34 15.43 -14.21 5.23
CA GLY A 34 15.05 -15.58 5.56
C GLY A 34 13.65 -15.73 6.18
N LEU A 35 12.81 -14.70 6.13
CA LEU A 35 11.41 -14.79 6.58
C LEU A 35 10.51 -15.54 5.61
N LEU A 36 10.92 -15.66 4.33
CA LEU A 36 10.26 -16.49 3.33
C LEU A 36 11.09 -17.72 3.02
N LEU A 37 10.45 -18.88 2.93
CA LEU A 37 11.10 -20.12 2.46
C LEU A 37 11.46 -20.02 0.97
N GLU A 38 10.52 -19.52 0.16
CA GLU A 38 10.72 -19.25 -1.24
C GLU A 38 10.74 -17.71 -1.45
N PRO A 39 11.85 -17.15 -1.98
CA PRO A 39 11.94 -15.73 -2.24
C PRO A 39 10.87 -15.26 -3.22
N ILE A 40 10.35 -14.04 -3.05
CA ILE A 40 9.54 -13.41 -4.08
C ILE A 40 10.43 -12.71 -5.12
N LEU A 41 9.98 -12.75 -6.36
CA LEU A 41 10.58 -12.08 -7.50
C LEU A 41 9.78 -10.81 -7.79
N LEU A 42 10.46 -9.69 -7.98
CA LEU A 42 9.82 -8.42 -8.28
C LEU A 42 10.45 -7.81 -9.52
N HIS A 43 9.65 -7.68 -10.56
CA HIS A 43 10.01 -6.86 -11.69
C HIS A 43 9.88 -5.40 -11.29
N GLU A 44 10.92 -4.63 -11.54
CA GLU A 44 10.98 -3.18 -11.32
C GLU A 44 11.06 -2.48 -12.67
N ASP A 45 10.17 -1.54 -12.92
CA ASP A 45 10.16 -0.71 -14.13
C ASP A 45 9.70 0.70 -13.75
N LEU A 46 10.56 1.70 -13.98
CA LEU A 46 10.27 3.10 -13.67
C LEU A 46 9.63 3.86 -14.83
N LYS A 47 9.37 3.17 -15.95
CA LYS A 47 8.83 3.78 -17.17
C LYS A 47 7.49 4.50 -16.91
N ASP A 48 6.63 3.89 -16.11
CA ASP A 48 5.27 4.37 -15.84
C ASP A 48 5.12 5.05 -14.47
N GLY A 49 6.23 5.32 -13.79
CA GLY A 49 6.24 6.06 -12.53
C GLY A 49 7.12 5.49 -11.43
N CYS A 50 7.21 6.23 -10.31
CA CYS A 50 8.05 5.85 -9.17
C CYS A 50 7.54 4.61 -8.41
N GLY A 51 6.30 4.17 -8.62
CA GLY A 51 5.76 2.93 -8.05
C GLY A 51 6.48 1.67 -8.56
N GLY A 52 7.19 1.75 -9.69
CA GLY A 52 7.88 0.63 -10.30
C GLY A 52 9.20 0.22 -9.64
N GLN A 53 9.50 0.63 -8.42
CA GLN A 53 10.70 0.21 -7.67
C GLN A 53 10.37 -0.21 -6.24
N LEU A 54 11.32 -0.90 -5.60
CA LEU A 54 11.23 -1.27 -4.19
C LEU A 54 11.52 -0.06 -3.29
N TRP A 55 10.61 0.22 -2.38
CA TRP A 55 10.76 1.30 -1.40
C TRP A 55 11.07 0.78 0.00
N PRO A 56 11.93 1.47 0.78
CA PRO A 56 12.35 0.99 2.10
C PRO A 56 11.19 0.72 3.07
N ALA A 57 10.15 1.56 3.09
CA ALA A 57 9.01 1.33 3.98
C ALA A 57 8.18 0.11 3.56
N GLY A 58 8.15 -0.25 2.27
CA GLY A 58 7.56 -1.50 1.80
C GLY A 58 8.31 -2.72 2.33
N MET A 59 9.65 -2.70 2.28
CA MET A 59 10.49 -3.76 2.87
C MET A 59 10.25 -3.90 4.38
N THR A 60 10.18 -2.78 5.10
CA THR A 60 9.92 -2.77 6.55
C THR A 60 8.53 -3.32 6.87
N LEU A 61 7.48 -2.88 6.15
CA LEU A 61 6.12 -3.35 6.38
C LEU A 61 5.98 -4.84 6.05
N ALA A 62 6.55 -5.30 4.95
CA ALA A 62 6.53 -6.72 4.58
C ALA A 62 7.18 -7.59 5.66
N LYS A 63 8.40 -7.24 6.12
CA LYS A 63 9.08 -7.95 7.22
C LYS A 63 8.24 -7.97 8.49
N TYR A 64 7.62 -6.84 8.84
CA TYR A 64 6.77 -6.75 10.01
C TYR A 64 5.57 -7.70 9.91
N MET A 65 4.87 -7.71 8.79
CA MET A 65 3.74 -8.63 8.57
C MET A 65 4.17 -10.09 8.62
N LEU A 66 5.24 -10.46 7.94
CA LEU A 66 5.78 -11.83 7.93
C LEU A 66 6.21 -12.31 9.33
N LYS A 67 6.76 -11.43 10.15
CA LYS A 67 7.25 -11.79 11.49
C LYS A 67 6.13 -11.87 12.53
N TYR A 68 5.18 -10.94 12.51
CA TYR A 68 4.23 -10.75 13.60
C TYR A 68 2.77 -11.09 13.24
N HIS A 69 2.47 -11.32 11.95
CA HIS A 69 1.10 -11.58 11.46
C HIS A 69 1.06 -12.79 10.52
N GLN A 70 1.54 -13.94 11.00
CA GLN A 70 1.64 -15.16 10.19
C GLN A 70 0.29 -15.81 9.87
N ASP A 71 -0.73 -15.62 10.69
CA ASP A 71 -2.08 -16.17 10.47
C ASP A 71 -3.07 -15.03 10.22
N LEU A 72 -3.48 -14.90 8.96
CA LEU A 72 -4.43 -13.91 8.47
C LEU A 72 -5.64 -14.57 7.80
N ARG A 73 -5.90 -15.84 8.14
CA ARG A 73 -7.07 -16.56 7.61
C ARG A 73 -8.37 -15.88 8.02
N GLY A 74 -9.34 -15.83 7.12
CA GLY A 74 -10.62 -15.17 7.30
C GLY A 74 -10.55 -13.63 7.22
N LYS A 75 -9.37 -13.04 6.97
CA LYS A 75 -9.19 -11.59 6.85
C LYS A 75 -9.30 -11.12 5.41
N SER A 76 -10.06 -10.06 5.20
CA SER A 76 -10.07 -9.28 3.96
C SER A 76 -8.92 -8.26 3.99
N ILE A 77 -7.97 -8.38 3.06
CA ILE A 77 -6.73 -7.60 3.06
C ILE A 77 -6.62 -6.81 1.77
N ILE A 78 -6.44 -5.50 1.87
CA ILE A 78 -6.18 -4.61 0.74
C ILE A 78 -4.89 -3.82 0.94
N GLU A 79 -4.04 -3.75 -0.08
CA GLU A 79 -2.91 -2.83 -0.17
C GLU A 79 -3.27 -1.65 -1.06
N ILE A 80 -3.05 -0.42 -0.58
CA ILE A 80 -3.23 0.81 -1.35
C ILE A 80 -1.89 1.43 -1.71
N GLY A 81 -1.77 1.98 -2.93
CA GLY A 81 -0.50 2.52 -3.42
C GLY A 81 0.58 1.45 -3.50
N ALA A 82 0.21 0.27 -3.99
CA ALA A 82 1.03 -0.93 -3.96
C ALA A 82 2.27 -0.87 -4.86
N GLY A 83 2.29 0.05 -5.85
CA GLY A 83 3.36 0.08 -6.86
C GLY A 83 3.47 -1.25 -7.58
N GLY A 84 4.59 -1.95 -7.38
CA GLY A 84 4.80 -3.30 -7.91
C GLY A 84 4.15 -4.42 -7.08
N GLY A 85 3.50 -4.11 -5.94
CA GLY A 85 2.81 -5.08 -5.08
C GLY A 85 3.69 -5.74 -4.01
N LEU A 86 4.81 -5.14 -3.63
CA LEU A 86 5.81 -5.72 -2.73
C LEU A 86 5.21 -6.31 -1.44
N VAL A 87 4.39 -5.53 -0.72
CA VAL A 87 3.89 -5.94 0.61
C VAL A 87 2.81 -7.00 0.47
N GLY A 88 1.83 -6.79 -0.41
CA GLY A 88 0.76 -7.76 -0.65
C GLY A 88 1.26 -9.11 -1.14
N LEU A 89 2.24 -9.11 -2.06
CA LEU A 89 2.85 -10.34 -2.55
C LEU A 89 3.65 -11.06 -1.46
N ALA A 90 4.41 -10.32 -0.63
CA ALA A 90 5.12 -10.91 0.50
C ALA A 90 4.15 -11.57 1.50
N VAL A 91 3.07 -10.88 1.85
CA VAL A 91 2.01 -11.40 2.75
C VAL A 91 1.34 -12.62 2.14
N ALA A 92 0.97 -12.57 0.86
CA ALA A 92 0.31 -13.70 0.19
C ALA A 92 1.21 -14.94 0.04
N ASN A 93 2.54 -14.75 -0.04
CA ASN A 93 3.51 -15.85 -0.12
C ASN A 93 3.85 -16.42 1.24
N GLY A 94 4.03 -15.58 2.27
CA GLY A 94 4.61 -15.99 3.55
C GLY A 94 3.62 -16.12 4.71
N CYS A 95 2.40 -15.58 4.59
CA CYS A 95 1.37 -15.70 5.63
C CYS A 95 0.28 -16.69 5.23
N LEU A 96 -0.37 -17.28 6.23
CA LEU A 96 -1.59 -18.05 6.03
C LEU A 96 -2.74 -17.09 5.74
N ILE A 97 -3.19 -17.03 4.50
CA ILE A 97 -4.35 -16.25 4.07
C ILE A 97 -5.49 -17.18 3.65
N SER A 98 -6.72 -16.63 3.58
CA SER A 98 -7.88 -17.41 3.14
C SER A 98 -7.78 -17.78 1.65
N ASN A 99 -8.29 -18.98 1.31
CA ASN A 99 -8.38 -19.41 -0.09
C ASN A 99 -9.67 -18.94 -0.79
N ASP A 100 -10.68 -18.54 -0.01
CA ASP A 100 -11.99 -18.09 -0.48
C ASP A 100 -12.03 -16.63 -0.89
N ARG A 101 -11.06 -15.83 -0.44
CA ARG A 101 -10.92 -14.43 -0.79
C ARG A 101 -9.46 -14.08 -1.05
N LYS A 102 -9.16 -13.62 -2.24
CA LYS A 102 -7.82 -13.16 -2.61
C LYS A 102 -7.48 -11.85 -1.89
N LEU A 103 -6.21 -11.68 -1.55
CA LEU A 103 -5.65 -10.39 -1.14
C LEU A 103 -5.69 -9.44 -2.34
N LEU A 104 -6.06 -8.18 -2.10
CA LEU A 104 -6.17 -7.19 -3.14
C LEU A 104 -5.00 -6.21 -3.08
N ILE A 105 -4.25 -6.05 -4.17
CA ILE A 105 -3.27 -4.99 -4.34
C ILE A 105 -3.80 -3.92 -5.29
N THR A 106 -3.68 -2.64 -4.91
CA THR A 106 -4.28 -1.55 -5.68
C THR A 106 -3.34 -0.37 -5.87
N ASP A 107 -3.41 0.21 -7.06
CA ASP A 107 -2.69 1.43 -7.44
C ASP A 107 -3.42 2.12 -8.60
N GLN A 108 -2.84 3.17 -9.14
CA GLN A 108 -3.28 3.86 -10.34
C GLN A 108 -3.15 2.98 -11.59
N ILE A 109 -3.90 3.34 -12.65
CA ILE A 109 -3.89 2.62 -13.95
C ILE A 109 -2.48 2.28 -14.46
N PRO A 110 -1.48 3.19 -14.44
CA PRO A 110 -0.15 2.88 -14.96
C PRO A 110 0.56 1.72 -14.26
N MET A 111 0.23 1.46 -12.98
CA MET A 111 0.85 0.38 -12.19
C MET A 111 0.17 -0.98 -12.37
N LEU A 112 -1.04 -1.03 -12.92
CA LEU A 112 -1.78 -2.29 -13.07
C LEU A 112 -1.03 -3.38 -13.85
N PRO A 113 -0.40 -3.10 -15.00
CA PRO A 113 0.36 -4.12 -15.72
C PRO A 113 1.56 -4.67 -14.93
N LEU A 114 2.21 -3.79 -14.13
CA LEU A 114 3.34 -4.19 -13.29
C LEU A 114 2.88 -5.10 -12.15
N MET A 115 1.80 -4.74 -11.45
CA MET A 115 1.20 -5.58 -10.41
C MET A 115 0.83 -6.95 -10.95
N GLN A 116 0.13 -7.02 -12.07
CA GLN A 116 -0.27 -8.28 -12.72
C GLN A 116 0.95 -9.13 -13.10
N ARG A 117 1.98 -8.51 -13.68
CA ARG A 117 3.22 -9.19 -14.00
C ARG A 117 3.89 -9.79 -12.77
N ASN A 118 3.94 -9.07 -11.65
CA ASN A 118 4.56 -9.54 -10.42
C ASN A 118 3.73 -10.64 -9.74
N ILE A 119 2.40 -10.63 -9.84
CA ILE A 119 1.54 -11.73 -9.39
C ILE A 119 1.89 -13.01 -10.17
N ILE A 120 1.94 -12.95 -11.50
CA ILE A 120 2.25 -14.09 -12.37
C ILE A 120 3.67 -14.60 -12.12
N LEU A 121 4.64 -13.70 -11.97
CA LEU A 121 6.04 -14.02 -11.73
C LEU A 121 6.26 -14.87 -10.47
N ASN A 122 5.34 -14.77 -9.50
CA ASN A 122 5.37 -15.50 -8.24
C ASN A 122 4.32 -16.63 -8.14
N ALA A 123 3.60 -16.93 -9.22
CA ALA A 123 2.51 -17.91 -9.24
C ALA A 123 1.45 -17.66 -8.14
N LEU A 124 1.10 -16.38 -7.90
CA LEU A 124 0.17 -15.95 -6.86
C LEU A 124 -1.23 -15.62 -7.38
N GLU A 125 -1.59 -15.97 -8.63
CA GLU A 125 -2.86 -15.63 -9.28
C GLU A 125 -4.08 -16.20 -8.54
N THR A 126 -3.91 -17.27 -7.77
CA THR A 126 -4.98 -17.83 -6.94
C THR A 126 -5.13 -17.14 -5.59
N LYS A 127 -4.14 -16.35 -5.17
CA LYS A 127 -4.08 -15.71 -3.85
C LYS A 127 -4.21 -14.20 -3.89
N VAL A 128 -3.87 -13.55 -5.02
CA VAL A 128 -3.80 -12.10 -5.16
C VAL A 128 -4.52 -11.64 -6.41
N ASP A 129 -5.27 -10.54 -6.30
CA ASP A 129 -5.80 -9.79 -7.44
C ASP A 129 -5.22 -8.37 -7.46
N ALA A 130 -5.04 -7.82 -8.66
CA ALA A 130 -4.63 -6.44 -8.87
C ALA A 130 -5.78 -5.63 -9.46
N LEU A 131 -6.14 -4.50 -8.82
CA LEU A 131 -7.19 -3.60 -9.30
C LEU A 131 -6.72 -2.14 -9.30
N VAL A 132 -7.38 -1.34 -10.12
CA VAL A 132 -7.18 0.12 -10.11
C VAL A 132 -7.97 0.75 -8.97
N TYR A 133 -7.30 1.57 -8.17
CA TYR A 133 -7.92 2.41 -7.16
C TYR A 133 -7.17 3.73 -7.02
N ASP A 134 -7.68 4.76 -7.66
CA ASP A 134 -7.16 6.13 -7.55
C ASP A 134 -7.63 6.77 -6.24
N TRP A 135 -6.68 7.33 -5.50
CA TRP A 135 -6.99 7.96 -4.21
C TRP A 135 -7.95 9.14 -4.36
N GLY A 136 -8.88 9.26 -3.43
CA GLY A 136 -9.88 10.33 -3.37
C GLY A 136 -11.08 10.17 -4.30
N MET A 137 -11.10 9.12 -5.14
CA MET A 137 -12.20 8.87 -6.09
C MET A 137 -13.35 8.02 -5.51
N GLY A 138 -13.37 7.81 -4.20
CA GLY A 138 -14.28 6.86 -3.57
C GLY A 138 -13.91 5.41 -3.88
N ILE A 139 -14.59 4.47 -3.24
CA ILE A 139 -14.29 3.04 -3.43
C ILE A 139 -14.84 2.58 -4.79
N PRO A 140 -13.98 2.10 -5.72
CA PRO A 140 -14.43 1.63 -7.03
C PRO A 140 -15.40 0.44 -6.89
N ALA A 141 -16.31 0.26 -7.85
CA ALA A 141 -17.27 -0.85 -7.85
C ALA A 141 -16.61 -2.23 -7.78
N SER A 142 -15.43 -2.40 -8.42
CA SER A 142 -14.64 -3.62 -8.35
C SER A 142 -14.14 -3.93 -6.94
N VAL A 143 -13.68 -2.92 -6.20
CA VAL A 143 -13.25 -3.04 -4.81
C VAL A 143 -14.47 -3.24 -3.89
N SER A 144 -15.56 -2.52 -4.12
CA SER A 144 -16.82 -2.70 -3.37
C SER A 144 -17.38 -4.12 -3.54
N SER A 145 -17.33 -4.67 -4.76
CA SER A 145 -17.74 -6.06 -5.03
C SER A 145 -16.84 -7.07 -4.32
N TRP A 146 -15.54 -6.81 -4.24
CA TRP A 146 -14.59 -7.64 -3.50
C TRP A 146 -14.84 -7.56 -1.98
N LEU A 147 -15.18 -6.38 -1.44
CA LEU A 147 -15.51 -6.20 -0.04
C LEU A 147 -16.78 -6.97 0.34
N GLN A 148 -17.73 -7.13 -0.55
CA GLN A 148 -19.07 -7.74 -0.41
C GLN A 148 -19.77 -7.46 0.92
N PRO A 149 -21.01 -7.00 0.95
CA PRO A 149 -21.76 -6.91 2.20
C PRO A 149 -21.92 -8.33 2.75
N GLY A 150 -21.52 -8.52 4.00
CA GLY A 150 -22.05 -9.65 4.75
C GLY A 150 -23.59 -9.58 4.74
N GLU A 151 -24.28 -10.64 5.12
CA GLU A 151 -25.74 -10.77 5.11
C GLU A 151 -26.52 -9.59 5.77
N SER A 152 -25.83 -8.71 6.50
CA SER A 152 -26.38 -7.55 7.20
C SER A 152 -26.55 -6.27 6.35
N GLY A 153 -26.09 -6.24 5.08
CA GLY A 153 -26.19 -5.04 4.21
C GLY A 153 -25.44 -3.79 4.71
N LEU A 154 -24.61 -3.91 5.74
CA LEU A 154 -23.77 -2.82 6.26
C LEU A 154 -22.57 -2.61 5.31
N ASN A 155 -22.10 -1.35 5.19
CA ASN A 155 -20.87 -1.03 4.48
C ASN A 155 -19.71 -1.84 5.06
N VAL A 156 -19.24 -2.83 4.30
CA VAL A 156 -18.16 -3.72 4.73
C VAL A 156 -16.85 -3.03 4.42
N SER A 157 -16.11 -2.70 5.47
CA SER A 157 -14.72 -2.25 5.35
C SER A 157 -13.78 -3.46 5.38
N PRO A 158 -12.56 -3.39 4.80
CA PRO A 158 -11.59 -4.47 4.90
C PRO A 158 -11.16 -4.67 6.36
N ASP A 159 -10.78 -5.90 6.71
CA ASP A 159 -10.17 -6.17 8.03
C ASP A 159 -8.81 -5.50 8.14
N ILE A 160 -8.02 -5.54 7.06
CA ILE A 160 -6.65 -5.04 7.04
C ILE A 160 -6.43 -4.15 5.81
N VAL A 161 -5.89 -2.96 6.06
CA VAL A 161 -5.34 -2.07 5.02
C VAL A 161 -3.82 -2.04 5.17
N LEU A 162 -3.09 -2.29 4.10
CA LEU A 162 -1.64 -2.14 4.01
C LEU A 162 -1.33 -0.87 3.21
N ALA A 163 -0.47 -0.01 3.75
CA ALA A 163 -0.07 1.23 3.10
C ALA A 163 1.41 1.50 3.35
N ALA A 164 2.25 1.37 2.32
CA ALA A 164 3.68 1.55 2.42
C ALA A 164 4.20 2.64 1.48
N ASP A 165 4.96 3.58 2.03
CA ASP A 165 5.58 4.72 1.32
C ASP A 165 4.61 5.60 0.52
N CYS A 166 3.33 5.66 0.92
CA CYS A 166 2.30 6.49 0.29
C CYS A 166 2.48 8.00 0.57
N VAL A 167 3.35 8.38 1.51
CA VAL A 167 3.59 9.78 1.92
C VAL A 167 4.84 10.33 1.22
N TYR A 168 4.72 10.68 -0.05
CA TYR A 168 5.84 11.22 -0.83
C TYR A 168 5.47 12.45 -1.68
N PHE A 169 4.21 12.58 -2.10
CA PHE A 169 3.74 13.67 -2.95
C PHE A 169 2.67 14.49 -2.20
N GLU A 170 3.04 15.67 -1.72
CA GLU A 170 2.21 16.50 -0.84
C GLU A 170 0.81 16.82 -1.42
N PRO A 171 0.64 17.14 -2.74
CA PRO A 171 -0.68 17.37 -3.32
C PRO A 171 -1.64 16.18 -3.21
N ALA A 172 -1.13 14.95 -3.12
CA ALA A 172 -1.96 13.75 -2.96
C ALA A 172 -2.37 13.46 -1.50
N PHE A 173 -1.85 14.19 -0.51
CA PHE A 173 -2.16 13.93 0.91
C PHE A 173 -3.65 14.01 1.24
N PRO A 174 -4.43 15.00 0.76
CA PRO A 174 -5.87 15.03 1.00
C PRO A 174 -6.60 13.82 0.38
N LEU A 175 -6.16 13.38 -0.80
CA LEU A 175 -6.72 12.23 -1.51
C LEU A 175 -6.45 10.92 -0.77
N LEU A 176 -5.21 10.72 -0.32
CA LEU A 176 -4.83 9.58 0.51
C LEU A 176 -5.62 9.56 1.83
N LEU A 177 -5.77 10.71 2.50
CA LEU A 177 -6.54 10.82 3.73
C LEU A 177 -8.02 10.49 3.51
N GLN A 178 -8.59 10.89 2.36
CA GLN A 178 -9.96 10.53 1.97
C GLN A 178 -10.08 9.03 1.76
N THR A 179 -9.19 8.41 0.98
CA THR A 179 -9.17 6.95 0.74
C THR A 179 -9.07 6.16 2.05
N LEU A 180 -8.20 6.58 2.97
CA LEU A 180 -8.13 5.95 4.29
C LEU A 180 -9.42 6.13 5.08
N THR A 181 -10.12 7.27 4.93
CA THR A 181 -11.42 7.52 5.57
C THR A 181 -12.50 6.61 5.02
N ASP A 182 -12.47 6.32 3.72
CA ASP A 182 -13.44 5.45 3.06
C ASP A 182 -13.22 3.96 3.41
N LEU A 183 -11.96 3.55 3.64
CA LEU A 183 -11.60 2.16 3.89
C LEU A 183 -11.59 1.76 5.37
N ILE A 184 -11.21 2.68 6.28
CA ILE A 184 -11.04 2.35 7.70
C ILE A 184 -12.38 2.42 8.42
N GLY A 185 -13.04 1.28 8.53
CA GLY A 185 -14.25 1.09 9.33
C GLY A 185 -13.95 0.75 10.80
N PRO A 186 -15.01 0.45 11.58
CA PRO A 186 -14.89 0.24 13.04
C PRO A 186 -13.91 -0.88 13.44
N THR A 187 -13.80 -1.94 12.63
CA THR A 187 -12.96 -3.11 12.92
C THR A 187 -11.69 -3.17 12.07
N THR A 188 -11.50 -2.21 11.16
CA THR A 188 -10.34 -2.18 10.26
C THR A 188 -9.05 -1.81 11.02
N VAL A 189 -7.99 -2.55 10.75
CA VAL A 189 -6.63 -2.22 11.16
C VAL A 189 -5.82 -1.83 9.93
N CYS A 190 -5.33 -0.59 9.89
CA CYS A 190 -4.42 -0.16 8.83
C CYS A 190 -2.98 -0.17 9.36
N TYR A 191 -2.11 -0.93 8.69
CA TYR A 191 -0.67 -0.90 8.90
C TYR A 191 -0.07 0.12 7.95
N PHE A 192 0.38 1.23 8.49
CA PHE A 192 0.83 2.40 7.76
C PHE A 192 2.32 2.62 7.98
N CYS A 193 3.14 2.39 6.95
CA CYS A 193 4.58 2.53 7.01
C CYS A 193 5.08 3.56 6.00
N PHE A 194 5.96 4.46 6.41
CA PHE A 194 6.56 5.43 5.50
C PHE A 194 7.96 5.86 5.93
N LYS A 195 8.78 6.24 4.96
CA LYS A 195 10.06 6.90 5.19
C LYS A 195 9.84 8.41 5.22
N LYS A 196 10.14 9.06 6.34
CA LYS A 196 10.09 10.51 6.45
C LYS A 196 11.21 11.13 5.60
N ARG A 197 10.84 11.95 4.64
CA ARG A 197 11.76 12.68 3.76
C ARG A 197 11.70 14.20 3.99
N ARG A 198 10.54 14.73 4.38
CA ARG A 198 10.27 16.17 4.50
C ARG A 198 9.47 16.50 5.76
N LYS A 199 9.42 17.81 6.08
CA LYS A 199 8.53 18.31 7.17
C LYS A 199 7.04 18.10 6.84
N ALA A 200 6.69 18.14 5.56
CA ALA A 200 5.32 17.91 5.08
C ALA A 200 4.79 16.53 5.46
N ASP A 201 5.63 15.51 5.41
CA ASP A 201 5.26 14.13 5.74
C ASP A 201 4.71 14.04 7.17
N MET A 202 5.29 14.78 8.12
CA MET A 202 4.79 14.84 9.49
C MET A 202 3.52 15.70 9.64
N ARG A 203 3.20 16.59 8.67
CA ARG A 203 1.90 17.26 8.64
C ARG A 203 0.80 16.27 8.31
N PHE A 204 1.03 15.41 7.31
CA PHE A 204 0.10 14.33 6.99
C PHE A 204 -0.21 13.45 8.20
N ILE A 205 0.81 13.05 8.97
CA ILE A 205 0.59 12.24 10.19
C ILE A 205 -0.27 12.99 11.22
N ARG A 206 -0.09 14.31 11.39
CA ARG A 206 -0.97 15.10 12.28
C ARG A 206 -2.41 15.16 11.78
N ASP A 207 -2.62 15.25 10.45
CA ASP A 207 -3.95 15.23 9.87
C ASP A 207 -4.61 13.85 10.01
N LEU A 208 -3.84 12.79 9.86
CA LEU A 208 -4.27 11.42 10.13
C LEU A 208 -4.69 11.26 11.62
N MET A 209 -3.89 11.77 12.56
CA MET A 209 -4.19 11.75 14.01
C MET A 209 -5.45 12.54 14.38
N ARG A 210 -5.89 13.51 13.59
CA ARG A 210 -7.15 14.22 13.81
C ARG A 210 -8.37 13.35 13.51
N LYS A 211 -8.26 12.44 12.55
CA LYS A 211 -9.37 11.58 12.11
C LYS A 211 -9.39 10.21 12.78
N PHE A 212 -8.23 9.65 13.08
CA PHE A 212 -8.04 8.28 13.52
C PHE A 212 -7.28 8.17 14.85
N VAL A 213 -7.34 7.00 15.45
CA VAL A 213 -6.37 6.59 16.46
C VAL A 213 -5.11 6.12 15.72
N VAL A 214 -3.98 6.77 15.97
CA VAL A 214 -2.71 6.48 15.30
C VAL A 214 -1.69 6.11 16.37
N GLN A 215 -1.29 4.85 16.38
CA GLN A 215 -0.32 4.32 17.33
C GLN A 215 0.96 3.94 16.63
N LYS A 216 2.08 4.52 17.04
CA LYS A 216 3.39 4.11 16.56
C LYS A 216 3.73 2.72 17.11
N ILE A 217 4.22 1.86 16.25
CA ILE A 217 4.66 0.52 16.63
C ILE A 217 6.17 0.54 16.90
N ASP A 218 6.54 0.04 18.08
CA ASP A 218 7.91 -0.32 18.41
C ASP A 218 8.03 -1.84 18.33
N TYR A 219 8.97 -2.33 17.52
CA TYR A 219 9.19 -3.74 17.28
C TYR A 219 10.69 -4.07 17.36
N GLU A 220 10.99 -5.31 17.60
CA GLU A 220 12.37 -5.80 17.69
C GLU A 220 13.11 -5.59 16.36
N GLY A 221 14.31 -4.99 16.41
CA GLY A 221 15.11 -4.69 15.22
C GLY A 221 14.82 -3.34 14.56
N ASN A 222 13.86 -2.53 15.07
CA ASN A 222 13.51 -1.23 14.48
C ASN A 222 14.59 -0.14 14.62
N GLY A 223 15.75 -0.45 15.24
CA GLY A 223 16.81 0.52 15.46
C GLY A 223 17.42 1.06 14.15
N GLN A 224 17.51 0.23 13.11
CA GLN A 224 17.96 0.67 11.79
C GLN A 224 16.90 1.51 11.10
N ASP A 225 15.65 1.08 11.11
CA ASP A 225 14.54 1.81 10.53
C ASP A 225 14.39 3.21 11.13
N ARG A 226 14.59 3.35 12.45
CA ARG A 226 14.61 4.66 13.12
C ARG A 226 15.74 5.55 12.62
N ARG A 227 16.95 5.00 12.40
CA ARG A 227 18.09 5.75 11.85
C ARG A 227 17.82 6.21 10.42
N GLU A 228 17.09 5.38 9.65
CA GLU A 228 16.67 5.68 8.28
C GLU A 228 15.40 6.53 8.20
N ALA A 229 14.86 6.96 9.35
CA ALA A 229 13.61 7.71 9.46
C ALA A 229 12.39 6.99 8.87
N ILE A 230 12.34 5.66 9.01
CA ILE A 230 11.18 4.82 8.67
C ILE A 230 10.33 4.65 9.92
N PHE A 231 9.03 4.85 9.76
CA PHE A 231 8.04 4.79 10.84
C PHE A 231 6.90 3.86 10.46
N LEU A 232 6.53 2.99 11.40
CA LEU A 232 5.38 2.10 11.27
C LEU A 232 4.32 2.48 12.30
N TYR A 233 3.07 2.58 11.84
CA TYR A 233 1.91 2.91 12.65
C TYR A 233 0.79 1.89 12.47
N ILE A 234 0.01 1.67 13.53
CA ILE A 234 -1.34 1.14 13.44
C ILE A 234 -2.29 2.33 13.42
N VAL A 235 -3.21 2.31 12.46
CA VAL A 235 -4.27 3.32 12.30
C VAL A 235 -5.62 2.62 12.38
N THR A 236 -6.48 3.06 13.31
CA THR A 236 -7.82 2.50 13.53
C THR A 236 -8.85 3.59 13.64
N SER A 237 -10.12 3.24 13.46
CA SER A 237 -11.23 4.17 13.64
C SER A 237 -11.30 4.67 15.10
N ARG A 238 -11.70 5.94 15.30
CA ARG A 238 -11.98 6.49 16.64
C ARG A 238 -13.28 5.94 17.24
N HIS A 239 -14.17 5.39 16.41
CA HIS A 239 -15.50 4.92 16.82
C HIS A 239 -15.59 3.39 16.93
N GLY A 240 -14.48 2.67 16.82
CA GLY A 240 -14.38 1.21 16.92
C GLY A 240 -13.65 0.78 18.18
N GLY A 241 -14.35 0.78 19.32
CA GLY A 241 -13.70 0.35 20.56
C GLY A 241 -14.57 0.41 21.80
N ASN A 242 -15.80 -0.15 21.71
CA ASN A 242 -16.59 -0.53 22.87
C ASN A 242 -17.46 -1.72 22.48
N SER A 243 -16.92 -2.90 22.64
CA SER A 243 -17.69 -4.13 22.83
C SER A 243 -16.76 -5.17 23.47
#